data_a260f65258418752fd7ec626e866d528
#
_entry.id   a260f65258418752fd7ec626e866d528
#
_cell.length_a   1.000
_cell.length_b   1.000
_cell.length_c   1.000
_cell.angle_alpha   90.00
_cell.angle_beta   90.00
_cell.angle_gamma   90.00
#
_symmetry.space_group_name_H-M   'P 1'
#
loop_
_entity.id
_entity.type
_entity.pdbx_description
1 polymer ?
#
loop_
_entity_poly.entity_id
_entity_poly.type
_entity_poly.pdbx_seq_one_letter_code
_entity_poly.pdbx_strand_id
1 'polypeptide(L)'
;MSRLGTELFRVAIDVPKGLLLKSNGSQGVVHANAAKARDLRRLGYIKGRNLRMPGTVSEPIDMLTVIRYPRRTAKADAPNLYPTVKHLEDGLVQAGVLADDSYQYVKQHIFMVGEPTGRPGTWQVVITGHRIEDKEIGHE
;
A
#
# COMPACT_ATOMS: atom_id res chain seq x y z
N MET A 1 -16.63 -6.71 12.78
CA MET A 1 -15.36 -6.94 12.12
C MET A 1 -15.55 -7.18 10.65
N SER A 2 -14.77 -6.47 9.88
CA SER A 2 -14.89 -6.60 8.44
C SER A 2 -14.18 -7.85 7.96
N ARG A 3 -14.77 -8.53 7.02
CA ARG A 3 -14.15 -9.69 6.41
C ARG A 3 -13.67 -9.34 5.02
N LEU A 4 -12.41 -9.62 4.75
CA LEU A 4 -11.87 -9.41 3.43
C LEU A 4 -12.14 -10.65 2.57
N GLY A 5 -12.41 -10.41 1.31
CA GLY A 5 -12.63 -11.48 0.36
C GLY A 5 -11.34 -12.08 -0.14
N THR A 6 -11.47 -12.82 -1.23
CA THR A 6 -10.33 -13.49 -1.85
C THR A 6 -9.22 -12.52 -2.19
N GLU A 7 -8.00 -12.88 -1.83
CA GLU A 7 -6.85 -12.06 -2.16
C GLU A 7 -6.54 -12.21 -3.64
N LEU A 8 -6.47 -11.08 -4.33
CA LEU A 8 -6.25 -11.05 -5.77
C LEU A 8 -4.80 -10.71 -6.12
N PHE A 9 -4.12 -9.98 -5.24
CA PHE A 9 -2.69 -9.74 -5.39
C PHE A 9 -2.09 -9.39 -4.04
N ARG A 10 -0.78 -9.58 -3.94
CA ARG A 10 -0.02 -9.23 -2.75
C ARG A 10 1.35 -8.74 -3.18
N VAL A 11 1.75 -7.59 -2.66
CA VAL A 11 3.08 -7.08 -2.91
C VAL A 11 3.69 -6.62 -1.59
N ALA A 12 4.93 -7.00 -1.35
CA ALA A 12 5.67 -6.60 -0.16
C ALA A 12 6.84 -5.74 -0.63
N ILE A 13 6.90 -4.52 -0.12
CA ILE A 13 7.87 -3.54 -0.58
C ILE A 13 8.67 -3.03 0.59
N ASP A 14 9.98 -3.25 0.56
CA ASP A 14 10.86 -2.68 1.58
C ASP A 14 11.08 -1.22 1.26
N VAL A 15 10.92 -0.36 2.26
CA VAL A 15 11.06 1.09 2.09
C VAL A 15 12.10 1.59 3.09
N PRO A 16 13.21 2.13 2.62
CA PRO A 16 14.22 2.68 3.54
C PRO A 16 13.71 3.97 4.18
N LYS A 17 14.22 4.25 5.38
CA LYS A 17 13.81 5.42 6.14
C LYS A 17 13.84 6.70 5.31
N GLY A 18 14.85 6.85 4.47
CA GLY A 18 15.01 8.06 3.67
C GLY A 18 13.93 8.32 2.65
N LEU A 19 13.11 7.31 2.32
CA LEU A 19 12.02 7.47 1.36
C LEU A 19 10.67 7.71 2.02
N LEU A 20 10.58 7.69 3.35
CA LEU A 20 9.30 7.83 4.00
C LEU A 20 8.73 9.23 3.84
N LEU A 21 7.45 9.32 3.54
CA LEU A 21 6.67 10.54 3.55
C LEU A 21 5.54 10.34 4.55
N LYS A 22 5.32 11.32 5.42
CA LYS A 22 4.36 11.22 6.51
C LYS A 22 3.34 12.34 6.42
N SER A 23 2.09 12.02 6.79
CA SER A 23 1.01 13.00 6.75
C SER A 23 1.23 14.14 7.73
N ASN A 24 1.73 13.83 8.93
CA ASN A 24 1.94 14.84 9.97
C ASN A 24 3.41 15.25 10.11
N GLY A 25 4.21 14.93 9.13
CA GLY A 25 5.61 15.28 9.18
C GLY A 25 5.84 16.73 8.85
N SER A 26 7.08 17.16 9.02
CA SER A 26 7.49 18.48 8.64
C SER A 26 7.27 18.66 7.14
N GLN A 27 6.94 19.87 6.73
CA GLN A 27 6.73 20.15 5.32
C GLN A 27 8.00 19.95 4.51
N GLY A 28 9.13 20.15 5.13
CA GLY A 28 10.39 19.91 4.49
C GLY A 28 10.60 20.73 3.24
N VAL A 29 11.54 20.28 2.44
CA VAL A 29 11.87 20.92 1.18
C VAL A 29 11.01 20.29 0.09
N VAL A 30 10.30 21.13 -0.66
CA VAL A 30 9.40 20.68 -1.71
C VAL A 30 10.10 19.76 -2.70
N HIS A 31 11.32 20.15 -3.12
CA HIS A 31 12.06 19.36 -4.09
C HIS A 31 12.44 17.98 -3.54
N ALA A 32 12.80 17.91 -2.26
CA ALA A 32 13.15 16.63 -1.64
C ALA A 32 11.92 15.73 -1.58
N ASN A 33 10.76 16.28 -1.25
CA ASN A 33 9.52 15.48 -1.21
C ASN A 33 9.11 15.02 -2.60
N ALA A 34 9.30 15.85 -3.61
CA ALA A 34 9.00 15.46 -4.99
C ALA A 34 9.91 14.33 -5.45
N ALA A 35 11.20 14.38 -5.06
CA ALA A 35 12.13 13.33 -5.40
C ALA A 35 11.75 12.02 -4.73
N LYS A 36 11.37 12.06 -3.44
CA LYS A 36 10.93 10.87 -2.72
C LYS A 36 9.68 10.28 -3.37
N ALA A 37 8.73 11.14 -3.73
CA ALA A 37 7.50 10.68 -4.38
C ALA A 37 7.82 9.94 -5.68
N ARG A 38 8.72 10.50 -6.48
CA ARG A 38 9.16 9.89 -7.73
C ARG A 38 9.77 8.52 -7.48
N ASP A 39 10.67 8.44 -6.49
CA ASP A 39 11.36 7.20 -6.18
C ASP A 39 10.39 6.16 -5.64
N LEU A 40 9.41 6.56 -4.85
CA LEU A 40 8.39 5.65 -4.35
C LEU A 40 7.52 5.10 -5.48
N ARG A 41 7.12 5.96 -6.42
CA ARG A 41 6.34 5.50 -7.57
C ARG A 41 7.14 4.50 -8.40
N ARG A 42 8.42 4.78 -8.60
CA ARG A 42 9.27 3.86 -9.33
C ARG A 42 9.42 2.52 -8.62
N LEU A 43 9.57 2.57 -7.29
CA LEU A 43 9.68 1.36 -6.49
C LEU A 43 8.41 0.52 -6.61
N GLY A 44 7.25 1.17 -6.48
CA GLY A 44 5.97 0.48 -6.66
C GLY A 44 5.83 -0.12 -8.05
N TYR A 45 6.27 0.62 -9.06
CA TYR A 45 6.22 0.13 -10.45
C TYR A 45 7.06 -1.13 -10.61
N ILE A 46 8.31 -1.10 -10.12
CA ILE A 46 9.21 -2.24 -10.27
C ILE A 46 8.64 -3.47 -9.54
N LYS A 47 8.17 -3.27 -8.32
CA LYS A 47 7.62 -4.38 -7.54
C LYS A 47 6.35 -4.93 -8.16
N GLY A 48 5.50 -4.03 -8.69
CA GLY A 48 4.28 -4.46 -9.37
C GLY A 48 4.58 -5.28 -10.62
N ARG A 49 5.55 -4.85 -11.42
CA ARG A 49 5.91 -5.58 -12.62
C ARG A 49 6.45 -6.97 -12.30
N ASN A 50 7.07 -7.14 -11.14
CA ASN A 50 7.63 -8.43 -10.75
C ASN A 50 6.59 -9.42 -10.25
N LEU A 51 5.34 -9.01 -10.08
CA LEU A 51 4.32 -9.92 -9.56
C LEU A 51 3.87 -10.98 -10.55
N ARG A 52 4.07 -10.76 -11.84
CA ARG A 52 3.71 -11.74 -12.88
C ARG A 52 2.24 -12.15 -12.78
N MET A 53 1.38 -11.16 -12.69
CA MET A 53 -0.05 -11.42 -12.60
C MET A 53 -0.61 -11.85 -13.94
N PRO A 54 -1.69 -12.64 -13.93
CA PRO A 54 -2.33 -13.06 -15.19
C PRO A 54 -2.98 -11.90 -15.93
N GLY A 55 -3.27 -10.81 -15.23
CA GLY A 55 -3.86 -9.63 -15.86
C GLY A 55 -4.08 -8.55 -14.83
N THR A 56 -4.49 -7.39 -15.30
CA THR A 56 -4.78 -6.27 -14.43
C THR A 56 -6.08 -6.50 -13.67
N VAL A 57 -6.08 -6.25 -12.36
CA VAL A 57 -7.30 -6.32 -11.57
C VAL A 57 -8.12 -5.07 -11.89
N SER A 58 -9.28 -5.25 -12.50
CA SER A 58 -10.15 -4.13 -12.87
C SER A 58 -11.52 -4.17 -12.21
N GLU A 59 -11.80 -5.19 -11.41
CA GLU A 59 -13.02 -5.21 -10.61
C GLU A 59 -12.83 -4.34 -9.37
N PRO A 60 -13.90 -3.83 -8.75
CA PRO A 60 -13.77 -3.09 -7.49
C PRO A 60 -13.22 -4.00 -6.40
N ILE A 61 -12.33 -3.46 -5.58
CA ILE A 61 -11.64 -4.24 -4.53
C ILE A 61 -11.60 -3.47 -3.22
N ASP A 62 -11.26 -4.20 -2.17
CA ASP A 62 -10.84 -3.62 -0.90
C ASP A 62 -9.32 -3.79 -0.81
N MET A 63 -8.64 -2.76 -0.35
CA MET A 63 -7.18 -2.84 -0.18
C MET A 63 -6.83 -2.82 1.29
N LEU A 64 -5.90 -3.69 1.64
CA LEU A 64 -5.33 -3.73 2.98
C LEU A 64 -3.85 -3.39 2.87
N THR A 65 -3.41 -2.44 3.67
CA THR A 65 -2.01 -2.06 3.75
C THR A 65 -1.52 -2.32 5.17
N VAL A 66 -0.53 -3.18 5.28
CA VAL A 66 0.08 -3.50 6.56
C VAL A 66 1.46 -2.85 6.58
N ILE A 67 1.70 -1.99 7.56
CA ILE A 67 2.98 -1.31 7.71
C ILE A 67 3.78 -2.03 8.79
N ARG A 68 4.95 -2.51 8.41
CA ARG A 68 5.86 -3.16 9.35
C ARG A 68 7.01 -2.20 9.65
N TYR A 69 7.10 -1.80 10.91
CA TYR A 69 8.15 -0.90 11.36
C TYR A 69 9.43 -1.69 11.61
N PRO A 70 10.59 -1.03 11.65
CA PRO A 70 11.84 -1.75 11.91
C PRO A 70 11.83 -2.50 13.24
N ARG A 71 11.19 -1.91 14.24
CA ARG A 71 11.06 -2.52 15.56
C ARG A 71 9.73 -2.12 16.18
N ARG A 72 9.31 -2.85 17.20
CA ARG A 72 8.06 -2.54 17.89
C ARG A 72 8.16 -1.16 18.53
N THR A 73 7.13 -0.37 18.38
CA THR A 73 7.08 0.96 18.95
C THR A 73 5.65 1.34 19.25
N ALA A 74 5.43 2.01 20.39
CA ALA A 74 4.13 2.53 20.75
C ALA A 74 3.71 3.70 19.87
N LYS A 75 4.66 4.26 19.11
CA LYS A 75 4.37 5.40 18.24
C LYS A 75 3.99 4.99 16.83
N ALA A 76 3.83 3.70 16.58
CA ALA A 76 3.45 3.23 15.25
C ALA A 76 2.07 3.78 14.89
N ASP A 77 1.97 4.34 13.70
CA ASP A 77 0.76 4.99 13.23
C ASP A 77 0.68 4.76 11.73
N ALA A 78 0.07 3.66 11.34
CA ALA A 78 0.04 3.27 9.93
C ALA A 78 -0.60 4.32 9.03
N PRO A 79 -1.75 4.94 9.40
CA PRO A 79 -2.33 5.98 8.53
C PRO A 79 -1.42 7.18 8.31
N ASN A 80 -0.49 7.45 9.23
CA ASN A 80 0.46 8.55 9.05
C ASN A 80 1.37 8.33 7.84
N LEU A 81 1.53 7.09 7.39
CA LEU A 81 2.34 6.78 6.23
C LEU A 81 1.53 6.73 4.94
N TYR A 82 0.30 7.24 4.96
CA TYR A 82 -0.53 7.28 3.76
C TYR A 82 0.19 7.89 2.55
N PRO A 83 0.92 9.02 2.67
CA PRO A 83 1.60 9.57 1.49
C PRO A 83 2.63 8.60 0.90
N THR A 84 3.34 7.86 1.74
CA THR A 84 4.27 6.83 1.25
C THR A 84 3.50 5.78 0.45
N VAL A 85 2.42 5.26 1.04
CA VAL A 85 1.61 4.21 0.43
C VAL A 85 0.98 4.70 -0.87
N LYS A 86 0.48 5.93 -0.89
CA LYS A 86 -0.18 6.49 -2.07
C LYS A 86 0.75 6.48 -3.29
N HIS A 87 2.00 6.88 -3.10
CA HIS A 87 2.95 6.89 -4.21
C HIS A 87 3.34 5.48 -4.64
N LEU A 88 3.44 4.54 -3.70
CA LEU A 88 3.67 3.15 -4.06
C LEU A 88 2.50 2.62 -4.88
N GLU A 89 1.27 2.94 -4.48
CA GLU A 89 0.07 2.52 -5.22
C GLU A 89 0.04 3.11 -6.62
N ASP A 90 0.43 4.38 -6.77
CA ASP A 90 0.52 4.98 -8.10
C ASP A 90 1.45 4.15 -9.00
N GLY A 91 2.54 3.66 -8.44
CA GLY A 91 3.44 2.78 -9.16
C GLY A 91 2.81 1.44 -9.52
N LEU A 92 2.02 0.87 -8.62
CA LEU A 92 1.33 -0.38 -8.89
C LEU A 92 0.32 -0.21 -10.02
N VAL A 93 -0.38 0.92 -10.05
CA VAL A 93 -1.31 1.22 -11.14
C VAL A 93 -0.55 1.30 -12.47
N GLN A 94 0.56 2.01 -12.49
CA GLN A 94 1.37 2.14 -13.69
C GLN A 94 1.91 0.78 -14.14
N ALA A 95 2.17 -0.12 -13.20
CA ALA A 95 2.66 -1.46 -13.52
C ALA A 95 1.55 -2.38 -14.03
N GLY A 96 0.31 -1.96 -13.96
CA GLY A 96 -0.80 -2.78 -14.42
C GLY A 96 -1.30 -3.78 -13.40
N VAL A 97 -1.00 -3.59 -12.12
CA VAL A 97 -1.51 -4.49 -11.07
C VAL A 97 -3.00 -4.29 -10.89
N LEU A 98 -3.42 -3.03 -10.83
CA LEU A 98 -4.84 -2.71 -10.75
C LEU A 98 -5.12 -1.54 -11.69
N ALA A 99 -6.39 -1.43 -12.12
CA ALA A 99 -6.76 -0.45 -13.15
C ALA A 99 -6.56 0.99 -12.67
N ASP A 100 -6.90 1.26 -11.42
CA ASP A 100 -6.76 2.60 -10.85
C ASP A 100 -6.96 2.48 -9.35
N ASP A 101 -6.56 3.49 -8.59
CA ASP A 101 -6.73 3.50 -7.15
C ASP A 101 -7.84 4.46 -6.70
N SER A 102 -8.64 4.98 -7.62
CA SER A 102 -9.77 5.84 -7.27
C SER A 102 -10.89 5.04 -6.60
N TYR A 103 -11.84 5.76 -5.99
CA TYR A 103 -12.95 5.12 -5.29
C TYR A 103 -13.74 4.18 -6.20
N GLN A 104 -13.74 4.43 -7.50
CA GLN A 104 -14.44 3.55 -8.42
C GLN A 104 -13.87 2.13 -8.37
N TYR A 105 -12.57 1.99 -8.13
CA TYR A 105 -11.89 0.70 -8.13
C TYR A 105 -11.47 0.23 -6.74
N VAL A 106 -11.23 1.14 -5.80
CA VAL A 106 -10.84 0.76 -4.44
C VAL A 106 -11.89 1.31 -3.49
N LYS A 107 -12.72 0.43 -2.95
CA LYS A 107 -13.85 0.83 -2.13
C LYS A 107 -13.47 1.07 -0.68
N GLN A 108 -12.47 0.37 -0.19
CA GLN A 108 -11.97 0.58 1.17
C GLN A 108 -10.47 0.50 1.18
N HIS A 109 -9.84 1.37 1.98
CA HIS A 109 -8.43 1.29 2.31
C HIS A 109 -8.32 1.02 3.80
N ILE A 110 -7.77 -0.13 4.17
CA ILE A 110 -7.59 -0.50 5.56
C ILE A 110 -6.10 -0.44 5.87
N PHE A 111 -5.74 0.25 6.94
CA PHE A 111 -4.35 0.38 7.36
C PHE A 111 -4.15 -0.32 8.69
N MET A 112 -3.11 -1.13 8.79
CA MET A 112 -2.78 -1.86 10.00
C MET A 112 -1.29 -1.82 10.25
N VAL A 113 -0.90 -1.94 11.52
CA VAL A 113 0.50 -2.12 11.89
C VAL A 113 0.75 -3.61 12.04
N GLY A 114 1.76 -4.11 11.32
CA GLY A 114 2.11 -5.53 11.38
C GLY A 114 3.30 -5.78 12.28
N GLU A 115 3.82 -6.99 12.20
CA GLU A 115 4.99 -7.37 12.97
C GLU A 115 6.21 -6.58 12.51
N PRO A 116 7.15 -6.27 13.41
CA PRO A 116 8.36 -5.55 13.02
C PRO A 116 9.18 -6.32 11.99
N THR A 117 9.91 -5.58 11.15
CA THR A 117 10.81 -6.24 10.19
C THR A 117 12.03 -6.80 10.88
N GLY A 118 12.44 -6.22 12.02
CA GLY A 118 13.67 -6.58 12.68
C GLY A 118 14.91 -6.06 11.97
N ARG A 119 14.73 -5.21 10.95
CA ARG A 119 15.86 -4.67 10.17
C ARG A 119 15.96 -3.15 10.38
N PRO A 120 17.06 -2.67 10.97
CA PRO A 120 17.20 -1.24 11.23
C PRO A 120 17.01 -0.39 9.98
N GLY A 121 16.30 0.71 10.12
CA GLY A 121 16.09 1.65 9.03
C GLY A 121 15.25 1.15 7.88
N THR A 122 14.65 -0.04 8.00
CA THR A 122 13.85 -0.62 6.92
C THR A 122 12.43 -0.86 7.37
N TRP A 123 11.49 -0.17 6.75
CA TRP A 123 10.06 -0.42 6.86
C TRP A 123 9.66 -1.38 5.75
N GLN A 124 8.58 -2.09 5.94
CA GLN A 124 8.02 -2.88 4.84
C GLN A 124 6.53 -2.56 4.73
N VAL A 125 6.11 -2.26 3.53
CA VAL A 125 4.71 -1.99 3.22
C VAL A 125 4.18 -3.20 2.46
N VAL A 126 3.19 -3.88 3.03
CA VAL A 126 2.57 -5.03 2.38
C VAL A 126 1.18 -4.61 1.95
N ILE A 127 0.93 -4.62 0.66
CA ILE A 127 -0.35 -4.21 0.09
C ILE A 127 -1.01 -5.42 -0.53
N THR A 128 -2.26 -5.68 -0.11
CA THR A 128 -3.04 -6.76 -0.69
C THR A 128 -4.36 -6.20 -1.21
N GLY A 129 -4.79 -6.70 -2.36
CA GLY A 129 -6.08 -6.36 -2.93
C GLY A 129 -7.01 -7.54 -2.80
N HIS A 130 -8.25 -7.29 -2.40
CA HIS A 130 -9.21 -8.35 -2.10
C HIS A 130 -10.51 -8.12 -2.85
N ARG A 131 -11.08 -9.21 -3.36
CA ARG A 131 -12.41 -9.16 -3.96
C ARG A 131 -13.41 -8.77 -2.87
N ILE A 132 -14.36 -7.93 -3.22
CA ILE A 132 -15.38 -7.52 -2.26
C ILE A 132 -16.32 -8.70 -2.04
N GLU A 133 -16.49 -9.07 -0.77
CA GLU A 133 -17.43 -10.14 -0.41
C GLU A 133 -18.84 -9.61 -0.54
N ASP A 134 -19.68 -10.38 -1.20
CA ASP A 134 -21.06 -9.99 -1.39
C ASP A 134 -21.92 -10.75 -0.40
N LYS A 135 -21.84 -10.34 0.82
CA LYS A 135 -22.45 -11.09 1.92
C LYS A 135 -23.95 -10.95 1.99
N GLU A 136 -24.47 -9.90 1.43
CA GLU A 136 -25.88 -9.67 1.53
C GLU A 136 -26.67 -10.47 0.56
N ILE A 137 -26.03 -10.85 -0.51
CA ILE A 137 -26.74 -11.55 -1.48
C ILE A 137 -26.98 -12.91 -1.06
N GLY A 138 -27.76 -13.22 -1.08
CA GLY A 138 -27.84 -14.32 -0.66
C GLY A 138 -28.16 -14.51 0.60
N HIS A 139 -28.16 -14.30 1.11
CA HIS A 139 -28.38 -14.59 2.28
C HIS A 139 -29.51 -14.25 2.63
N GLU A 140 -29.63 -14.04 2.45
CA GLU A 140 -30.54 -13.78 2.81
C GLU A 140 -31.29 -14.13 2.47
#